data_8d2bf148d19dec2fdc5c8ad11311deee
#
_entry.id   8d2bf148d19dec2fdc5c8ad11311deee
#
_cell.length_a   1.000
_cell.length_b   1.000
_cell.length_c   1.000
_cell.angle_alpha   90.00
_cell.angle_beta   90.00
_cell.angle_gamma   90.00
#
_symmetry.space_group_name_H-M   'P 1'
#
loop_
_entity.id
_entity.type
_entity.pdbx_description
1 polymer ?
#
loop_
_entity_poly.entity_id
_entity_poly.type
_entity_poly.pdbx_seq_one_letter_code
_entity_poly.pdbx_strand_id
1 'polypeptide(L)' 'MKSLIIALGAAVLLCACASQPRYAYIKEGASAHATQSALAKCEYQIKVQKTPIAEQAGLKRLCMEGEGYRYKRVG' A
#
# COMPACT_ATOMS: atom_id res chain seq x y z
N MET A 1 26.21 -2.39 30.49
CA MET A 1 26.50 -1.25 29.59
C MET A 1 26.24 -1.57 28.14
N LYS A 2 26.67 -2.71 27.63
CA LYS A 2 26.42 -3.07 26.20
C LYS A 2 24.94 -3.18 25.87
N SER A 3 24.11 -3.68 26.79
CA SER A 3 22.67 -3.82 26.57
C SER A 3 21.94 -2.47 26.46
N LEU A 4 22.42 -1.43 27.13
CA LEU A 4 21.83 -0.09 27.04
C LEU A 4 22.08 0.54 25.65
N ILE A 5 23.25 0.32 25.07
CA ILE A 5 23.59 0.82 23.74
C ILE A 5 22.71 0.15 22.69
N ILE A 6 22.47 -1.16 22.80
CA ILE A 6 21.60 -1.89 21.89
C ILE A 6 20.17 -1.39 21.95
N ALA A 7 19.65 -1.09 23.15
CA ALA A 7 18.30 -0.58 23.33
C ALA A 7 18.12 0.79 22.66
N LEU A 8 19.09 1.67 22.77
CA LEU A 8 19.08 2.99 22.11
C LEU A 8 19.08 2.86 20.59
N GLY A 9 19.86 1.94 20.05
CA GLY A 9 19.89 1.68 18.61
C GLY A 9 18.54 1.22 18.07
N ALA A 10 17.88 0.32 18.78
CA ALA A 10 16.54 -0.16 18.39
C ALA A 10 15.51 0.96 18.37
N ALA A 11 15.52 1.88 19.35
CA ALA A 11 14.62 3.01 19.40
C ALA A 11 14.80 3.95 18.21
N VAL A 12 16.03 4.22 17.79
CA VAL A 12 16.32 5.06 16.63
C VAL A 12 15.79 4.42 15.35
N LEU A 13 15.92 3.12 15.17
CA LEU A 13 15.42 2.41 14.00
C LEU A 13 13.89 2.50 13.91
N LEU A 14 13.18 2.36 15.02
CA LEU A 14 11.72 2.49 15.05
C LEU A 14 11.26 3.89 14.64
N CYS A 15 11.93 4.94 15.10
CA CYS A 15 11.62 6.31 14.71
C CYS A 15 11.82 6.55 13.21
N ALA A 16 12.88 6.00 12.62
CA ALA A 16 13.13 6.12 11.19
C ALA A 16 12.02 5.47 10.35
N CYS A 17 11.54 4.29 10.77
CA CYS A 17 10.43 3.61 10.09
C CYS A 17 9.13 4.40 10.16
N ALA A 18 8.85 5.07 11.28
CA ALA A 18 7.64 5.84 11.48
C ALA A 18 7.56 7.11 10.62
N SER A 19 8.68 7.61 10.10
CA SER A 19 8.72 8.84 9.31
C SER A 19 8.47 8.64 7.81
N GLN A 20 8.32 7.40 7.33
CA GLN A 20 8.11 7.13 5.91
C GLN A 20 6.69 7.46 5.48
N PRO A 21 6.50 8.09 4.29
CA PRO A 21 5.16 8.37 3.78
C PRO A 21 4.41 7.09 3.43
N ARG A 22 3.11 7.09 3.68
CA ARG A 22 2.24 5.98 3.35
C ARG A 22 1.18 6.40 2.35
N TYR A 23 0.83 5.49 1.45
CA TYR A 23 -0.22 5.70 0.47
C TYR A 23 -1.22 4.56 0.54
N ALA A 24 -2.48 4.88 0.24
CA ALA A 24 -3.54 3.87 0.21
C ALA A 24 -4.62 4.27 -0.78
N TYR A 25 -5.38 3.28 -1.24
CA TYR A 25 -6.57 3.51 -2.05
C TYR A 25 -7.73 3.87 -1.15
N ILE A 26 -8.32 5.03 -1.39
CA ILE A 26 -9.39 5.60 -0.57
C ILE A 26 -10.64 5.78 -1.41
N LYS A 27 -11.77 5.33 -0.87
CA LYS A 27 -13.09 5.56 -1.44
C LYS A 27 -14.04 5.87 -0.29
N GLU A 28 -14.72 6.99 -0.35
CA GLU A 28 -15.66 7.41 0.67
C GLU A 28 -16.79 6.38 0.81
N GLY A 29 -17.06 5.97 2.04
CA GLY A 29 -18.08 4.98 2.36
C GLY A 29 -17.66 3.52 2.17
N ALA A 30 -16.48 3.23 1.61
CA ALA A 30 -16.03 1.87 1.41
C ALA A 30 -15.39 1.30 2.67
N SER A 31 -15.76 0.06 3.03
CA SER A 31 -15.14 -0.67 4.12
C SER A 31 -13.75 -1.19 3.73
N ALA A 32 -12.94 -1.56 4.71
CA ALA A 32 -11.65 -2.20 4.46
C ALA A 32 -11.83 -3.49 3.65
N HIS A 33 -12.87 -4.26 3.95
CA HIS A 33 -13.18 -5.49 3.22
C HIS A 33 -13.51 -5.20 1.75
N ALA A 34 -14.33 -4.19 1.47
CA ALA A 34 -14.68 -3.80 0.11
C ALA A 34 -13.44 -3.35 -0.67
N THR A 35 -12.55 -2.60 -0.05
CA THR A 35 -11.31 -2.16 -0.67
C THR A 35 -10.41 -3.33 -1.03
N GLN A 36 -10.25 -4.30 -0.12
CA GLN A 36 -9.44 -5.48 -0.40
C GLN A 36 -10.04 -6.35 -1.51
N SER A 37 -11.36 -6.47 -1.56
CA SER A 37 -12.03 -7.19 -2.63
C SER A 37 -11.80 -6.55 -3.98
N ALA A 38 -11.87 -5.21 -4.04
CA ALA A 38 -11.58 -4.47 -5.27
C ALA A 38 -10.14 -4.65 -5.72
N LEU A 39 -9.19 -4.59 -4.77
CA LEU A 39 -7.77 -4.82 -5.06
C LEU A 39 -7.52 -6.23 -5.61
N ALA A 40 -8.11 -7.24 -4.99
CA ALA A 40 -7.96 -8.62 -5.43
C ALA A 40 -8.51 -8.82 -6.85
N LYS A 41 -9.66 -8.22 -7.15
CA LYS A 41 -10.27 -8.25 -8.48
C LYS A 41 -9.37 -7.60 -9.52
N CYS A 42 -8.85 -6.42 -9.23
CA CYS A 42 -7.95 -5.71 -10.14
C CYS A 42 -6.66 -6.49 -10.37
N GLU A 43 -6.06 -7.02 -9.33
CA GLU A 43 -4.83 -7.81 -9.44
C GLU A 43 -5.07 -9.10 -10.24
N TYR A 44 -6.19 -9.76 -10.04
CA TYR A 44 -6.55 -10.96 -10.80
C TYR A 44 -6.62 -10.66 -12.30
N GLN A 45 -7.31 -9.59 -12.68
CA GLN A 45 -7.45 -9.21 -14.09
C GLN A 45 -6.10 -8.90 -14.73
N ILE A 46 -5.23 -8.21 -14.00
CA ILE A 46 -3.89 -7.87 -14.48
C ILE A 46 -3.05 -9.12 -14.71
N LYS A 47 -3.09 -10.07 -13.78
CA LYS A 47 -2.33 -11.32 -13.87
C LYS A 47 -2.84 -12.24 -14.98
N VAL A 48 -4.14 -12.32 -15.16
CA VAL A 48 -4.75 -13.14 -16.22
C VAL A 48 -4.32 -12.66 -17.61
N GLN A 49 -4.15 -11.35 -17.77
CA GLN A 49 -3.70 -10.74 -19.03
C GLN A 49 -2.19 -10.85 -19.24
N LYS A 50 -1.46 -11.48 -18.33
CA LYS A 50 -0.01 -11.65 -18.40
C LYS A 50 0.73 -10.31 -18.54
N THR A 51 0.28 -9.32 -17.81
CA THR A 51 0.85 -7.97 -17.85
C THR A 51 2.28 -7.95 -17.31
N PRO A 52 3.23 -7.30 -17.99
CA PRO A 52 4.60 -7.15 -17.47
C PRO A 52 4.62 -6.46 -16.11
N ILE A 53 5.53 -6.89 -15.24
CA ILE A 53 5.64 -6.38 -13.87
C ILE A 53 5.78 -4.85 -13.84
N ALA A 54 6.53 -4.27 -14.77
CA ALA A 54 6.74 -2.83 -14.84
C ALA A 54 5.45 -2.03 -15.07
N GLU A 55 4.43 -2.65 -15.66
CA GLU A 55 3.17 -1.99 -15.97
C GLU A 55 2.06 -2.28 -14.95
N GLN A 56 2.26 -3.29 -14.08
CA GLN A 56 1.20 -3.75 -13.19
C GLN A 56 0.72 -2.67 -12.21
N ALA A 57 1.62 -1.88 -11.64
CA ALA A 57 1.26 -0.84 -10.67
C ALA A 57 0.38 0.24 -11.31
N GLY A 58 0.71 0.68 -12.53
CA GLY A 58 -0.07 1.68 -13.25
C GLY A 58 -1.45 1.17 -13.64
N LEU A 59 -1.54 -0.07 -14.11
CA LEU A 59 -2.83 -0.69 -14.47
C LEU A 59 -3.69 -0.93 -13.23
N LYS A 60 -3.09 -1.30 -12.11
CA LYS A 60 -3.83 -1.45 -10.85
C LYS A 60 -4.44 -0.12 -10.44
N ARG A 61 -3.69 0.98 -10.54
CA ARG A 61 -4.21 2.31 -10.25
C ARG A 61 -5.41 2.65 -11.12
N LEU A 62 -5.32 2.44 -12.43
CA LEU A 62 -6.42 2.70 -13.35
C LEU A 62 -7.64 1.84 -13.04
N CYS A 63 -7.43 0.56 -12.74
CA CYS A 63 -8.50 -0.35 -12.37
C CYS A 63 -9.21 0.12 -11.09
N MET A 64 -8.45 0.51 -10.08
CA MET A 64 -9.00 0.99 -8.81
C MET A 64 -9.71 2.32 -8.98
N GLU A 65 -9.21 3.21 -9.83
CA GLU A 65 -9.89 4.47 -10.15
C GLU A 65 -11.23 4.21 -10.82
N GLY A 66 -11.30 3.22 -11.71
CA GLY A 66 -12.55 2.78 -12.32
C GLY A 66 -13.57 2.26 -11.31
N GLU A 67 -13.10 1.70 -10.20
CA GLU A 67 -13.94 1.26 -9.09
C GLU A 67 -14.31 2.39 -8.11
N GLY A 68 -13.85 3.61 -8.37
CA GLY A 68 -14.17 4.78 -7.55
C GLY A 68 -13.13 5.11 -6.47
N TYR A 69 -12.01 4.42 -6.43
CA TYR A 69 -10.95 4.69 -5.46
C TYR A 69 -9.99 5.74 -5.96
N ARG A 70 -9.28 6.38 -5.02
CA ARG A 70 -8.19 7.32 -5.33
C ARG A 70 -6.98 6.96 -4.49
N TYR A 71 -5.81 6.97 -5.12
CA TYR A 71 -4.55 6.67 -4.47
C TYR A 71 -4.05 7.94 -3.77
N LYS A 72 -4.06 7.94 -2.44
CA LYS A 72 -3.76 9.13 -1.63
C LYS A 72 -2.76 8.84 -0.53
N ARG A 73 -2.03 9.87 -0.14
CA ARG A 73 -1.15 9.83 1.01
C ARG A 73 -1.98 9.83 2.30
N VAL A 74 -1.69 8.89 3.21
CA VAL A 74 -2.46 8.71 4.46
C VAL A 74 -1.61 8.82 5.71
N GLY A 75 -0.37 9.21 5.61
CA GLY A 75 0.48 9.31 6.79
C GLY A 75 1.52 10.38 6.72
#